data_edfcc467a2d26674f39fd4b45ab9a623
#
_entry.id   edfcc467a2d26674f39fd4b45ab9a623
#
_cell.length_a   1.000
_cell.length_b   1.000
_cell.length_c   1.000
_cell.angle_alpha   90.00
_cell.angle_beta   90.00
_cell.angle_gamma   90.00
#
_symmetry.space_group_name_H-M   'P 1'
#
loop_
_entity.id
_entity.type
_entity.pdbx_description
1 polymer ?
#
loop_
_entity_poly.entity_id
_entity_poly.type
_entity_poly.pdbx_seq_one_letter_code
_entity_poly.pdbx_strand_id
1 'polypeptide(L)'
;LCARSFIGNEPFAVLLGDDVVYHPQRSALRQLIDVYEETGRSVLGCQIVADAQVSSYGIVAGTMENTRLMRVSDMIEKPALAEAPSRMAVLGRYIIRPEIFSILQNTEPGKGGEIQLTDALKVLAQQDTVYAYNFEGRRYDLGDKLGFLEATVEFALRRSDLGIPFRAYLKRLAETL
;
A
#
# COMPACT_ATOMS: atom_id res chain seq x y z
N LEU A 1 17.39 2.58 2.69
CA LEU A 1 18.81 2.75 2.24
C LEU A 1 19.61 1.45 2.31
N CYS A 2 19.42 0.62 3.34
CA CYS A 2 20.18 -0.64 3.52
C CYS A 2 20.09 -1.61 2.33
N ALA A 3 18.99 -1.59 1.58
CA ALA A 3 18.80 -2.45 0.39
C ALA A 3 19.52 -1.94 -0.88
N ARG A 4 20.07 -0.71 -0.87
CA ARG A 4 20.64 -0.08 -2.07
C ARG A 4 21.71 -0.91 -2.75
N SER A 5 22.66 -1.45 -1.98
CA SER A 5 23.77 -2.25 -2.52
C SER A 5 23.29 -3.57 -3.13
N PHE A 6 22.15 -4.08 -2.68
CA PHE A 6 21.53 -5.30 -3.21
C PHE A 6 20.71 -5.03 -4.48
N ILE A 7 19.94 -3.95 -4.49
CA ILE A 7 19.04 -3.59 -5.60
C ILE A 7 19.83 -2.99 -6.78
N GLY A 8 20.90 -2.25 -6.49
CA GLY A 8 21.68 -1.60 -7.55
C GLY A 8 20.89 -0.48 -8.24
N ASN A 9 20.83 -0.53 -9.56
CA ASN A 9 20.20 0.49 -10.40
C ASN A 9 18.95 -0.03 -11.14
N GLU A 10 18.22 -0.96 -10.51
CA GLU A 10 17.01 -1.54 -11.08
C GLU A 10 15.75 -1.07 -10.36
N PRO A 11 14.58 -1.02 -11.03
CA PRO A 11 13.31 -0.83 -10.35
C PRO A 11 13.01 -2.02 -9.44
N PHE A 12 12.39 -1.77 -8.31
CA PHE A 12 12.15 -2.79 -7.30
C PHE A 12 10.76 -2.67 -6.66
N ALA A 13 10.26 -3.80 -6.21
CA ALA A 13 9.03 -3.85 -5.44
C ALA A 13 9.32 -3.70 -3.94
N VAL A 14 8.48 -2.93 -3.25
CA VAL A 14 8.44 -2.89 -1.78
C VAL A 14 7.08 -3.42 -1.34
N LEU A 15 7.11 -4.38 -0.41
CA LEU A 15 5.92 -4.97 0.20
C LEU A 15 6.08 -4.88 1.71
N LEU A 16 5.23 -4.08 2.36
CA LEU A 16 5.18 -4.03 3.82
C LEU A 16 4.53 -5.32 4.33
N GLY A 17 5.13 -5.94 5.35
CA GLY A 17 4.76 -7.27 5.81
C GLY A 17 3.43 -7.34 6.56
N ASP A 18 2.97 -6.22 7.07
CA ASP A 18 1.71 -6.04 7.79
C ASP A 18 0.52 -5.68 6.90
N ASP A 19 0.75 -5.39 5.62
CA ASP A 19 -0.30 -5.21 4.63
C ASP A 19 -0.46 -6.47 3.77
N VAL A 20 -1.58 -7.16 3.88
CA VAL A 20 -1.88 -8.33 3.06
C VAL A 20 -3.05 -8.03 2.13
N VAL A 21 -2.89 -8.32 0.85
CA VAL A 21 -3.95 -8.13 -0.15
C VAL A 21 -4.29 -9.44 -0.81
N TYR A 22 -5.56 -9.78 -0.81
CA TYR A 22 -6.10 -10.94 -1.52
C TYR A 22 -6.88 -10.49 -2.76
N HIS A 23 -6.55 -11.09 -3.89
CA HIS A 23 -7.35 -11.03 -5.11
C HIS A 23 -7.32 -12.42 -5.78
N PRO A 24 -8.46 -12.96 -6.24
CA PRO A 24 -8.54 -14.35 -6.71
C PRO A 24 -7.78 -14.61 -8.02
N GLN A 25 -7.55 -13.59 -8.84
CA GLN A 25 -7.00 -13.75 -10.19
C GLN A 25 -5.69 -12.98 -10.38
N ARG A 26 -5.57 -11.75 -9.83
CA ARG A 26 -4.46 -10.84 -10.14
C ARG A 26 -4.02 -10.11 -8.88
N SER A 27 -2.87 -10.49 -8.32
CA SER A 27 -2.37 -9.86 -7.10
C SER A 27 -2.21 -8.34 -7.26
N ALA A 28 -2.33 -7.60 -6.16
CA ALA A 28 -2.11 -6.14 -6.18
C ALA A 28 -0.74 -5.79 -6.76
N LEU A 29 0.30 -6.55 -6.39
CA LEU A 29 1.65 -6.33 -6.95
C LEU A 29 1.67 -6.50 -8.47
N ARG A 30 1.01 -7.52 -9.03
CA ARG A 30 0.95 -7.69 -10.50
C ARG A 30 0.24 -6.51 -11.17
N GLN A 31 -0.82 -5.98 -10.55
CA GLN A 31 -1.51 -4.80 -11.07
C GLN A 31 -0.59 -3.57 -11.13
N LEU A 32 0.27 -3.38 -10.10
CA LEU A 32 1.24 -2.29 -10.09
C LEU A 32 2.35 -2.50 -11.12
N ILE A 33 2.82 -3.75 -11.31
CA ILE A 33 3.83 -4.09 -12.31
C ILE A 33 3.32 -3.76 -13.71
N ASP A 34 2.06 -4.08 -14.02
CA ASP A 34 1.48 -3.79 -15.33
C ASP A 34 1.46 -2.27 -15.61
N VAL A 35 1.11 -1.45 -14.60
CA VAL A 35 1.18 0.02 -14.72
C VAL A 35 2.63 0.49 -14.91
N TYR A 36 3.58 -0.13 -14.20
CA TYR A 36 4.99 0.17 -14.38
C TYR A 36 5.49 -0.20 -15.79
N GLU A 37 5.13 -1.37 -16.30
CA GLU A 37 5.50 -1.83 -17.63
C GLU A 37 4.95 -0.91 -18.74
N GLU A 38 3.76 -0.31 -18.53
CA GLU A 38 3.16 0.65 -19.45
C GLU A 38 3.79 2.04 -19.37
N THR A 39 4.17 2.49 -18.17
CA THR A 39 4.55 3.89 -17.94
C THR A 39 6.05 4.10 -17.75
N GLY A 40 6.78 3.09 -17.30
CA GLY A 40 8.18 3.19 -16.87
C GLY A 40 8.39 4.08 -15.63
N ARG A 41 7.33 4.33 -14.85
CA ARG A 41 7.35 5.27 -13.72
C ARG A 41 7.06 4.55 -12.40
N SER A 42 7.54 5.11 -11.29
CA SER A 42 7.23 4.59 -9.96
C SER A 42 5.72 4.56 -9.72
N VAL A 43 5.24 3.47 -9.11
CA VAL A 43 3.81 3.22 -8.87
C VAL A 43 3.57 2.93 -7.40
N LEU A 44 2.66 3.66 -6.79
CA LEU A 44 2.20 3.48 -5.41
C LEU A 44 0.88 2.72 -5.43
N GLY A 45 0.81 1.63 -4.66
CA GLY A 45 -0.43 0.89 -4.46
C GLY A 45 -1.34 1.61 -3.47
N CYS A 46 -2.51 2.00 -3.92
CA CYS A 46 -3.46 2.79 -3.15
C CYS A 46 -4.85 2.18 -3.14
N GLN A 47 -5.65 2.58 -2.15
CA GLN A 47 -7.11 2.41 -2.14
C GLN A 47 -7.76 3.63 -1.47
N ILE A 48 -9.05 3.82 -1.75
CA ILE A 48 -9.87 4.80 -1.03
C ILE A 48 -10.19 4.23 0.35
N VAL A 49 -9.91 5.01 1.39
CA VAL A 49 -10.16 4.63 2.78
C VAL A 49 -11.27 5.49 3.39
N ALA A 50 -11.88 4.97 4.46
CA ALA A 50 -12.87 5.74 5.24
C ALA A 50 -12.19 6.90 5.99
N ASP A 51 -12.96 7.93 6.35
CA ASP A 51 -12.48 9.11 7.06
C ASP A 51 -11.72 8.79 8.34
N ALA A 52 -12.20 7.82 9.11
CA ALA A 52 -11.57 7.37 10.35
C ALA A 52 -10.16 6.75 10.16
N GLN A 53 -9.83 6.33 8.95
CA GLN A 53 -8.56 5.66 8.62
C GLN A 53 -7.53 6.62 8.01
N VAL A 54 -7.93 7.82 7.60
CA VAL A 54 -7.07 8.80 6.91
C VAL A 54 -5.79 9.09 7.69
N SER A 55 -5.90 9.26 9.01
CA SER A 55 -4.75 9.57 9.88
C SER A 55 -3.81 8.39 10.14
N SER A 56 -4.11 7.22 9.58
CA SER A 56 -3.26 6.02 9.73
C SER A 56 -2.26 5.83 8.59
N TYR A 57 -2.47 6.49 7.44
CA TYR A 57 -1.72 6.24 6.20
C TYR A 57 -1.19 7.51 5.56
N GLY A 58 -0.20 7.35 4.66
CA GLY A 58 0.16 8.40 3.72
C GLY A 58 -0.98 8.64 2.72
N ILE A 59 -1.41 9.88 2.56
CA ILE A 59 -2.51 10.27 1.67
C ILE A 59 -1.95 11.03 0.48
N VAL A 60 -2.34 10.63 -0.74
CA VAL A 60 -1.89 11.24 -1.98
C VAL A 60 -2.92 12.22 -2.55
N ALA A 61 -2.40 13.24 -3.24
CA ALA A 61 -3.17 14.13 -4.11
C ALA A 61 -2.58 14.13 -5.52
N GLY A 62 -3.40 14.43 -6.50
CA GLY A 62 -2.96 14.48 -7.88
C GLY A 62 -4.10 14.62 -8.87
N THR A 63 -3.78 14.41 -10.13
CA THR A 63 -4.73 14.45 -11.23
C THR A 63 -5.03 13.02 -11.69
N MET A 64 -6.31 12.65 -11.73
CA MET A 64 -6.75 11.36 -12.27
C MET A 64 -6.51 11.32 -13.78
N GLU A 65 -5.78 10.34 -14.26
CA GLU A 65 -5.61 10.06 -15.70
C GLU A 65 -6.69 9.08 -16.20
N ASN A 66 -7.17 8.22 -15.31
CA ASN A 66 -8.33 7.35 -15.55
C ASN A 66 -9.01 7.00 -14.22
N THR A 67 -9.96 6.07 -14.22
CA THR A 67 -10.74 5.70 -13.03
C THR A 67 -9.90 5.11 -11.88
N ARG A 68 -8.66 4.66 -12.15
CA ARG A 68 -7.79 3.99 -11.17
C ARG A 68 -6.40 4.60 -11.07
N LEU A 69 -5.96 5.36 -12.07
CA LEU A 69 -4.61 5.89 -12.16
C LEU A 69 -4.62 7.39 -11.90
N MET A 70 -3.85 7.81 -10.90
CA MET A 70 -3.62 9.20 -10.54
C MET A 70 -2.15 9.55 -10.76
N ARG A 71 -1.87 10.65 -11.43
CA ARG A 71 -0.54 11.28 -11.39
C ARG A 71 -0.43 12.05 -10.08
N VAL A 72 0.51 11.66 -9.25
CA VAL A 72 0.73 12.25 -7.93
C VAL A 72 1.34 13.64 -8.07
N SER A 73 0.79 14.61 -7.36
CA SER A 73 1.34 15.97 -7.23
C SER A 73 1.78 16.28 -5.81
N ASP A 74 1.17 15.64 -4.81
CA ASP A 74 1.50 15.82 -3.39
C ASP A 74 1.16 14.57 -2.57
N MET A 75 1.77 14.47 -1.39
CA MET A 75 1.43 13.45 -0.40
C MET A 75 1.78 13.93 1.01
N ILE A 76 0.97 13.49 1.98
CA ILE A 76 1.11 13.86 3.40
C ILE A 76 1.05 12.58 4.23
N GLU A 77 2.05 12.37 5.09
CA GLU A 77 2.09 11.23 6.00
C GLU A 77 1.16 11.44 7.19
N LYS A 78 0.20 10.55 7.34
CA LYS A 78 -0.76 10.52 8.46
C LYS A 78 -1.35 11.90 8.80
N PRO A 79 -2.01 12.56 7.83
CA PRO A 79 -2.58 13.88 8.07
C PRO A 79 -3.77 13.83 9.02
N ALA A 80 -4.09 14.94 9.65
CA ALA A 80 -5.42 15.10 10.25
C ALA A 80 -6.48 15.07 9.12
N LEU A 81 -7.70 14.61 9.43
CA LEU A 81 -8.75 14.48 8.41
C LEU A 81 -9.02 15.78 7.65
N ALA A 82 -8.97 16.93 8.36
CA ALA A 82 -9.17 18.24 7.78
C ALA A 82 -8.03 18.72 6.86
N GLU A 83 -6.84 18.14 7.01
CA GLU A 83 -5.64 18.47 6.24
C GLU A 83 -5.40 17.48 5.09
N ALA A 84 -6.14 16.38 5.06
CA ALA A 84 -5.96 15.33 4.07
C ALA A 84 -6.41 15.83 2.69
N PRO A 85 -5.50 15.76 1.67
CA PRO A 85 -5.80 16.27 0.34
C PRO A 85 -6.81 15.41 -0.43
N SER A 86 -6.98 14.17 0.00
CA SER A 86 -7.91 13.19 -0.59
C SER A 86 -8.26 12.09 0.41
N ARG A 87 -8.85 10.99 -0.08
CA ARG A 87 -9.05 9.74 0.67
C ARG A 87 -8.24 8.58 0.07
N MET A 88 -7.37 8.86 -0.88
CA MET A 88 -6.55 7.84 -1.52
C MET A 88 -5.29 7.61 -0.67
N ALA A 89 -5.29 6.48 0.03
CA ALA A 89 -4.23 6.07 0.96
C ALA A 89 -3.23 5.14 0.28
N VAL A 90 -1.95 5.32 0.57
CA VAL A 90 -0.87 4.43 0.15
C VAL A 90 -0.82 3.22 1.09
N LEU A 91 -0.91 2.03 0.52
CA LEU A 91 -1.13 0.80 1.28
C LEU A 91 -0.03 -0.25 1.00
N GLY A 92 1.16 0.02 1.50
CA GLY A 92 2.24 -0.97 1.67
C GLY A 92 2.70 -1.73 0.43
N ARG A 93 2.36 -1.29 -0.78
CA ARG A 93 2.74 -1.91 -2.06
C ARG A 93 3.26 -0.84 -3.00
N TYR A 94 4.48 -1.05 -3.50
CA TYR A 94 5.15 -0.07 -4.33
C TYR A 94 5.95 -0.76 -5.43
N ILE A 95 6.03 -0.11 -6.60
CA ILE A 95 7.12 -0.30 -7.57
C ILE A 95 7.88 1.01 -7.60
N ILE A 96 9.14 0.99 -7.22
CA ILE A 96 9.96 2.21 -7.06
C ILE A 96 11.19 2.12 -7.96
N ARG A 97 11.50 3.22 -8.62
CA ARG A 97 12.72 3.38 -9.39
C ARG A 97 13.91 3.70 -8.48
N PRO A 98 15.14 3.33 -8.87
CA PRO A 98 16.33 3.43 -8.00
C PRO A 98 16.72 4.87 -7.63
N GLU A 99 16.22 5.87 -8.34
CA GLU A 99 16.45 7.29 -8.02
C GLU A 99 16.00 7.66 -6.61
N ILE A 100 15.06 6.91 -6.03
CA ILE A 100 14.62 7.10 -4.64
C ILE A 100 15.76 7.02 -3.63
N PHE A 101 16.81 6.24 -3.90
CA PHE A 101 17.93 6.08 -2.97
C PHE A 101 18.74 7.37 -2.80
N SER A 102 18.92 8.16 -3.87
CA SER A 102 19.60 9.45 -3.79
C SER A 102 18.77 10.48 -3.02
N ILE A 103 17.44 10.42 -3.16
CA ILE A 103 16.51 11.27 -2.43
C ILE A 103 16.54 10.91 -0.93
N LEU A 104 16.41 9.61 -0.60
CA LEU A 104 16.43 9.11 0.78
C LEU A 104 17.74 9.45 1.53
N GLN A 105 18.88 9.56 0.83
CA GLN A 105 20.14 9.96 1.44
C GLN A 105 20.11 11.41 1.94
N ASN A 106 19.29 12.27 1.33
CA ASN A 106 19.18 13.69 1.62
C ASN A 106 17.85 14.06 2.30
N THR A 107 17.00 13.05 2.62
CA THR A 107 15.74 13.29 3.31
C THR A 107 16.00 13.50 4.79
N GLU A 108 15.55 14.63 5.31
CA GLU A 108 15.62 14.94 6.75
C GLU A 108 14.59 14.10 7.53
N PRO A 109 14.84 13.82 8.81
CA PRO A 109 13.86 13.17 9.67
C PRO A 109 12.55 13.96 9.74
N GLY A 110 11.44 13.29 9.45
CA GLY A 110 10.09 13.86 9.47
C GLY A 110 9.34 13.53 10.76
N LYS A 111 8.06 13.21 10.64
CA LYS A 111 7.18 12.90 11.76
C LYS A 111 7.78 11.76 12.62
N GLY A 112 7.88 11.97 13.93
CA GLY A 112 8.45 11.01 14.86
C GLY A 112 9.97 10.95 14.89
N GLY A 113 10.69 11.81 14.16
CA GLY A 113 12.16 11.82 14.07
C GLY A 113 12.74 10.72 13.15
N GLU A 114 11.90 10.09 12.33
CA GLU A 114 12.27 9.04 11.39
C GLU A 114 12.31 9.57 9.95
N ILE A 115 13.18 9.00 9.11
CA ILE A 115 13.17 9.26 7.67
C ILE A 115 11.94 8.56 7.07
N GLN A 116 10.96 9.36 6.65
CA GLN A 116 9.71 8.84 6.09
C GLN A 116 9.85 8.56 4.60
N LEU A 117 9.43 7.37 4.18
CA LEU A 117 9.39 7.02 2.75
C LEU A 117 8.42 7.95 1.99
N THR A 118 7.33 8.35 2.62
CA THR A 118 6.33 9.27 2.05
C THR A 118 6.96 10.61 1.66
N ASP A 119 7.84 11.17 2.51
CA ASP A 119 8.53 12.43 2.22
C ASP A 119 9.47 12.29 1.02
N ALA A 120 10.22 11.19 0.96
CA ALA A 120 11.08 10.90 -0.18
C ALA A 120 10.29 10.68 -1.49
N LEU A 121 9.15 10.00 -1.43
CA LEU A 121 8.27 9.80 -2.58
C LEU A 121 7.61 11.11 -3.03
N LYS A 122 7.30 12.02 -2.11
CA LYS A 122 6.85 13.38 -2.44
C LYS A 122 7.91 14.14 -3.24
N VAL A 123 9.17 14.11 -2.81
CA VAL A 123 10.28 14.73 -3.55
C VAL A 123 10.46 14.07 -4.92
N LEU A 124 10.36 12.72 -4.98
CA LEU A 124 10.42 12.01 -6.26
C LEU A 124 9.30 12.46 -7.21
N ALA A 125 8.06 12.64 -6.71
CA ALA A 125 6.92 13.08 -7.50
C ALA A 125 7.08 14.53 -8.03
N GLN A 126 7.88 15.37 -7.36
CA GLN A 126 8.21 16.71 -7.83
C GLN A 126 9.31 16.73 -8.92
N GLN A 127 10.20 15.72 -8.90
CA GLN A 127 11.33 15.62 -9.84
C GLN A 127 10.99 14.77 -11.07
N ASP A 128 10.12 13.78 -10.91
CA ASP A 128 9.68 12.87 -11.96
C ASP A 128 8.21 12.47 -11.74
N THR A 129 7.60 11.87 -12.73
CA THR A 129 6.22 11.37 -12.60
C THR A 129 6.18 10.15 -11.67
N VAL A 130 5.28 10.20 -10.68
CA VAL A 130 4.92 9.07 -9.82
C VAL A 130 3.42 8.84 -9.97
N TYR A 131 3.02 7.59 -10.08
CA TYR A 131 1.62 7.22 -10.17
C TYR A 131 1.12 6.59 -8.87
N ALA A 132 -0.11 6.92 -8.49
CA ALA A 132 -0.90 6.20 -7.50
C ALA A 132 -1.94 5.36 -8.24
N TYR A 133 -1.94 4.06 -7.99
CA TYR A 133 -2.88 3.13 -8.62
C TYR A 133 -3.83 2.54 -7.58
N ASN A 134 -5.13 2.79 -7.76
CA ASN A 134 -6.20 2.22 -6.94
C ASN A 134 -6.38 0.75 -7.31
N PHE A 135 -5.60 -0.14 -6.67
CA PHE A 135 -5.60 -1.57 -6.95
C PHE A 135 -6.88 -2.26 -6.48
N GLU A 136 -7.21 -3.37 -7.13
CA GLU A 136 -8.31 -4.26 -6.76
C GLU A 136 -7.82 -5.36 -5.82
N GLY A 137 -8.66 -5.68 -4.86
CA GLY A 137 -8.42 -6.74 -3.89
C GLY A 137 -8.88 -6.36 -2.50
N ARG A 138 -9.11 -7.39 -1.68
CA ARG A 138 -9.40 -7.18 -0.26
C ARG A 138 -8.09 -7.03 0.51
N ARG A 139 -7.90 -5.87 1.10
CA ARG A 139 -6.78 -5.59 1.99
C ARG A 139 -7.10 -6.01 3.43
N TYR A 140 -6.09 -6.50 4.12
CA TYR A 140 -6.08 -6.75 5.56
C TYR A 140 -4.90 -6.01 6.16
N ASP A 141 -5.18 -5.20 7.18
CA ASP A 141 -4.17 -4.53 8.00
C ASP A 141 -3.80 -5.46 9.16
N LEU A 142 -2.65 -6.13 9.07
CA LEU A 142 -2.19 -7.04 10.12
C LEU A 142 -1.57 -6.30 11.31
N GLY A 143 -1.30 -5.01 11.17
CA GLY A 143 -0.91 -4.12 12.28
C GLY A 143 -2.09 -3.82 13.22
N ASP A 144 -3.33 -3.93 12.74
CA ASP A 144 -4.53 -3.90 13.57
C ASP A 144 -4.91 -5.28 14.09
N LYS A 145 -5.28 -5.38 15.36
CA LYS A 145 -5.62 -6.67 16.00
C LYS A 145 -6.83 -7.35 15.36
N LEU A 146 -7.87 -6.58 15.03
CA LEU A 146 -9.06 -7.12 14.37
C LEU A 146 -8.74 -7.52 12.93
N GLY A 147 -8.01 -6.69 12.19
CA GLY A 147 -7.56 -6.98 10.83
C GLY A 147 -6.72 -8.26 10.75
N PHE A 148 -5.84 -8.50 11.74
CA PHE A 148 -5.08 -9.76 11.85
C PHE A 148 -6.00 -10.98 12.03
N LEU A 149 -7.01 -10.88 12.90
CA LEU A 149 -7.98 -11.97 13.13
C LEU A 149 -8.85 -12.21 11.90
N GLU A 150 -9.35 -11.16 11.26
CA GLU A 150 -10.12 -11.26 10.00
C GLU A 150 -9.30 -11.95 8.91
N ALA A 151 -8.05 -11.54 8.70
CA ALA A 151 -7.15 -12.18 7.75
C ALA A 151 -6.96 -13.66 8.06
N THR A 152 -6.67 -14.00 9.33
CA THR A 152 -6.45 -15.38 9.78
C THR A 152 -7.66 -16.26 9.45
N VAL A 153 -8.86 -15.80 9.80
CA VAL A 153 -10.10 -16.53 9.56
C VAL A 153 -10.35 -16.70 8.05
N GLU A 154 -10.27 -15.62 7.29
CA GLU A 154 -10.60 -15.68 5.88
C GLU A 154 -9.57 -16.45 5.04
N PHE A 155 -8.28 -16.34 5.36
CA PHE A 155 -7.27 -17.14 4.69
C PHE A 155 -7.41 -18.63 5.04
N ALA A 156 -7.73 -18.98 6.30
CA ALA A 156 -8.04 -20.35 6.67
C ALA A 156 -9.24 -20.93 5.91
N LEU A 157 -10.29 -20.12 5.73
CA LEU A 157 -11.49 -20.53 4.97
C LEU A 157 -11.22 -20.75 3.46
N ARG A 158 -10.20 -20.10 2.91
CA ARG A 158 -9.80 -20.24 1.48
C ARG A 158 -8.90 -21.45 1.23
N ARG A 159 -8.32 -22.03 2.26
CA ARG A 159 -7.45 -23.21 2.12
C ARG A 159 -8.26 -24.45 1.79
N SER A 160 -7.78 -25.26 0.86
CA SER A 160 -8.44 -26.51 0.45
C SER A 160 -8.45 -27.58 1.56
N ASP A 161 -7.42 -27.58 2.40
CA ASP A 161 -7.25 -28.56 3.51
C ASP A 161 -8.01 -28.15 4.79
N LEU A 162 -8.24 -26.85 5.02
CA LEU A 162 -8.83 -26.30 6.24
C LEU A 162 -10.24 -25.72 6.05
N GLY A 163 -10.57 -25.25 4.86
CA GLY A 163 -11.76 -24.42 4.64
C GLY A 163 -13.07 -25.09 5.03
N ILE A 164 -13.25 -26.39 4.74
CA ILE A 164 -14.46 -27.13 5.09
C ILE A 164 -14.57 -27.35 6.61
N PRO A 165 -13.59 -27.99 7.28
CA PRO A 165 -13.69 -28.24 8.73
C PRO A 165 -13.71 -26.94 9.55
N PHE A 166 -12.99 -25.90 9.12
CA PHE A 166 -12.97 -24.62 9.82
C PHE A 166 -14.31 -23.87 9.69
N ARG A 167 -14.95 -23.88 8.54
CA ARG A 167 -16.30 -23.35 8.37
C ARG A 167 -17.32 -24.04 9.28
N ALA A 168 -17.25 -25.37 9.41
CA ALA A 168 -18.12 -26.11 10.30
C ALA A 168 -17.88 -25.75 11.79
N TYR A 169 -16.62 -25.52 12.17
CA TYR A 169 -16.27 -25.05 13.51
C TYR A 169 -16.85 -23.65 13.77
N LEU A 170 -16.65 -22.69 12.86
CA LEU A 170 -17.15 -21.32 13.03
C LEU A 170 -18.67 -21.26 13.16
N LYS A 171 -19.42 -22.10 12.41
CA LYS A 171 -20.87 -22.18 12.54
C LYS A 171 -21.30 -22.61 13.95
N ARG A 172 -20.67 -23.68 14.48
CA ARG A 172 -20.95 -24.13 15.86
C ARG A 172 -20.59 -23.08 16.89
N LEU A 173 -19.47 -22.40 16.71
CA LEU A 173 -19.04 -21.35 17.63
C LEU A 173 -20.06 -20.19 17.64
N ALA A 174 -20.54 -19.75 16.48
CA ALA A 174 -21.52 -18.67 16.37
C ALA A 174 -22.88 -18.99 17.05
N GLU A 175 -23.24 -20.27 17.20
CA GLU A 175 -24.44 -20.70 17.92
C GLU A 175 -24.29 -20.55 19.45
N THR A 176 -23.08 -20.30 19.94
CA THR A 176 -22.77 -20.18 21.38
C THR A 176 -22.51 -18.73 21.82
N LEU A 177 -22.50 -17.76 20.89
CA LEU A 177 -22.29 -16.32 21.13
C LEU A 177 -23.62 -15.58 21.20
#